data_a3e71636d45e9f095d4d43639a9f8470
#
_entry.id   a3e71636d45e9f095d4d43639a9f8470
#
_cell.length_a   1.000
_cell.length_b   1.000
_cell.length_c   1.000
_cell.angle_alpha   90.00
_cell.angle_beta   90.00
_cell.angle_gamma   90.00
#
_symmetry.space_group_name_H-M   'P 1'
#
loop_
_entity.id
_entity.type
_entity.pdbx_description
1 polymer ?
#
loop_
_entity_poly.entity_id
_entity_poly.type
_entity_poly.pdbx_seq_one_letter_code
_entity_poly.pdbx_strand_id
1 'polypeptide(L)'
;MADHGEQPCRRVDGGISRVFALLGKRWTGQIVSVLLQRPVHFAELRRAIPGISERMLSDRLTELGAAGLVIREVDEGPPLRVAYRLTEAGAAMEPALKELGRWADTYLTRDDAAGSGTGR
;
A
#
# COMPACT_ATOMS: atom_id res chain seq x y z
N MET A 1 9.88 25.84 23.92
CA MET A 1 9.35 25.90 23.89
C MET A 1 8.83 25.62 24.78
N ALA A 2 8.90 25.77 25.04
CA ALA A 2 8.63 25.70 26.01
C ALA A 2 7.45 25.37 26.34
N ASP A 3 6.90 25.38 26.26
CA ASP A 3 5.79 25.15 26.47
C ASP A 3 5.29 23.95 26.20
N HIS A 4 6.02 23.02 25.76
CA HIS A 4 5.55 21.82 25.42
C HIS A 4 4.79 21.21 26.53
N GLY A 5 5.25 21.20 27.69
CA GLY A 5 4.58 20.53 28.75
C GLY A 5 3.32 21.16 29.17
N GLU A 6 3.16 22.37 28.77
CA GLU A 6 2.01 23.08 29.22
C GLU A 6 0.89 23.04 28.25
N GLN A 7 1.10 22.52 27.09
CA GLN A 7 0.04 22.49 26.09
C GLN A 7 -0.57 21.13 26.03
N PRO A 8 -1.87 21.03 25.80
CA PRO A 8 -2.48 19.72 25.65
C PRO A 8 -1.98 19.08 24.37
N CYS A 9 -2.00 17.77 24.33
CA CYS A 9 -1.65 17.06 23.13
C CYS A 9 -2.59 17.42 22.03
N ARG A 10 -2.04 17.63 20.86
CA ARG A 10 -2.88 17.90 19.73
C ARG A 10 -3.44 16.63 19.21
N ARG A 11 -4.58 16.73 18.55
CA ARG A 11 -5.13 15.58 17.87
C ARG A 11 -4.24 15.21 16.71
N VAL A 12 -4.30 13.95 16.31
CA VAL A 12 -3.57 13.49 15.16
C VAL A 12 -4.07 14.24 13.94
N ASP A 13 -3.13 14.63 13.08
CA ASP A 13 -3.46 15.29 11.85
C ASP A 13 -4.43 14.45 11.03
N GLY A 14 -5.45 15.08 10.47
CA GLY A 14 -6.47 14.37 9.71
C GLY A 14 -5.91 13.66 8.49
N GLY A 15 -4.93 14.26 7.83
CA GLY A 15 -4.30 13.62 6.69
C GLY A 15 -3.59 12.34 7.09
N ILE A 16 -2.83 12.40 8.18
CA ILE A 16 -2.11 11.22 8.66
C ILE A 16 -3.09 10.14 9.09
N SER A 17 -4.18 10.51 9.73
CA SER A 17 -5.17 9.52 10.12
C SER A 17 -5.74 8.81 8.89
N ARG A 18 -6.01 9.55 7.83
CA ARG A 18 -6.54 8.94 6.61
C ARG A 18 -5.51 8.06 5.92
N VAL A 19 -4.24 8.46 5.96
CA VAL A 19 -3.17 7.64 5.39
C VAL A 19 -3.17 6.27 6.06
N PHE A 20 -3.17 6.25 7.39
CA PHE A 20 -3.06 4.96 8.07
C PHE A 20 -4.36 4.19 8.13
N ALA A 21 -5.49 4.87 7.94
CA ALA A 21 -6.74 4.13 7.75
C ALA A 21 -6.68 3.31 6.46
N LEU A 22 -5.96 3.81 5.47
CA LEU A 22 -5.82 3.11 4.20
C LEU A 22 -4.60 2.20 4.21
N LEU A 23 -3.42 2.76 4.41
CA LEU A 23 -2.19 2.00 4.27
C LEU A 23 -1.87 1.15 5.49
N GLY A 24 -2.57 1.37 6.59
CA GLY A 24 -2.36 0.56 7.78
C GLY A 24 -3.02 -0.81 7.71
N LYS A 25 -3.89 -1.03 6.72
CA LYS A 25 -4.48 -2.35 6.56
C LYS A 25 -3.46 -3.29 5.97
N ARG A 26 -3.49 -4.51 6.44
CA ARG A 26 -2.53 -5.50 5.95
C ARG A 26 -2.63 -5.62 4.44
N TRP A 27 -1.50 -5.70 3.80
CA TRP A 27 -1.34 -5.94 2.36
C TRP A 27 -1.51 -4.71 1.48
N THR A 28 -2.19 -3.66 1.94
CA THR A 28 -2.50 -2.52 1.07
C THR A 28 -1.23 -1.84 0.54
N GLY A 29 -0.28 -1.57 1.42
CA GLY A 29 0.96 -0.91 0.99
C GLY A 29 1.74 -1.75 -0.02
N GLN A 30 1.74 -3.07 0.17
CA GLN A 30 2.43 -3.96 -0.74
C GLN A 30 1.76 -3.98 -2.11
N ILE A 31 0.45 -3.97 -2.14
CA ILE A 31 -0.29 -3.94 -3.40
C ILE A 31 0.04 -2.65 -4.16
N VAL A 32 -0.01 -1.52 -3.47
CA VAL A 32 0.30 -0.24 -4.10
C VAL A 32 1.73 -0.25 -4.63
N SER A 33 2.66 -0.79 -3.85
CA SER A 33 4.07 -0.85 -4.28
C SER A 33 4.25 -1.62 -5.57
N VAL A 34 3.56 -2.74 -5.71
CA VAL A 34 3.66 -3.51 -6.95
C VAL A 34 3.07 -2.71 -8.11
N LEU A 35 1.92 -2.09 -7.88
CA LEU A 35 1.25 -1.35 -8.96
C LEU A 35 1.99 -0.07 -9.34
N LEU A 36 2.85 0.45 -8.47
CA LEU A 36 3.68 1.59 -8.84
C LEU A 36 4.68 1.22 -9.93
N GLN A 37 5.01 -0.04 -10.06
CA GLN A 37 5.96 -0.47 -11.08
C GLN A 37 5.33 -0.50 -12.46
N ARG A 38 4.13 -1.02 -12.56
CA ARG A 38 3.39 -1.10 -13.81
C ARG A 38 2.02 -1.71 -13.56
N PRO A 39 1.12 -1.61 -14.51
CA PRO A 39 -0.14 -2.35 -14.41
C PRO A 39 0.13 -3.85 -14.43
N VAL A 40 -0.64 -4.61 -13.68
CA VAL A 40 -0.47 -6.06 -13.65
C VAL A 40 -1.82 -6.75 -13.65
N HIS A 41 -1.82 -7.99 -14.11
CA HIS A 41 -3.02 -8.81 -14.04
C HIS A 41 -3.15 -9.40 -12.64
N PHE A 42 -4.37 -9.78 -12.30
CA PHE A 42 -4.66 -10.27 -10.94
C PHE A 42 -3.74 -11.40 -10.52
N ALA A 43 -3.54 -12.37 -11.39
CA ALA A 43 -2.70 -13.53 -11.03
C ALA A 43 -1.26 -13.13 -10.80
N GLU A 44 -0.74 -12.18 -11.58
CA GLU A 44 0.62 -11.70 -11.38
C GLU A 44 0.74 -10.97 -10.04
N LEU A 45 -0.27 -10.17 -9.73
CA LEU A 45 -0.26 -9.41 -8.49
C LEU A 45 -0.26 -10.36 -7.30
N ARG A 46 -1.05 -11.40 -7.37
CA ARG A 46 -1.10 -12.37 -6.30
C ARG A 46 0.24 -13.08 -6.12
N ARG A 47 0.88 -13.43 -7.23
CA ARG A 47 2.19 -14.09 -7.12
C ARG A 47 3.26 -13.16 -6.57
N ALA A 48 3.11 -11.87 -6.80
CA ALA A 48 4.10 -10.92 -6.32
C ALA A 48 4.00 -10.67 -4.80
N ILE A 49 2.92 -11.11 -4.17
CA ILE A 49 2.71 -10.88 -2.76
C ILE A 49 2.50 -12.22 -2.07
N PRO A 50 3.58 -12.88 -1.67
CA PRO A 50 3.46 -14.21 -1.09
C PRO A 50 2.60 -14.20 0.17
N GLY A 51 1.73 -15.17 0.24
CA GLY A 51 0.88 -15.32 1.43
C GLY A 51 -0.48 -14.68 1.33
N ILE A 52 -0.72 -13.83 0.35
CA ILE A 52 -2.03 -13.20 0.26
C ILE A 52 -3.02 -14.16 -0.39
N SER A 53 -4.23 -14.23 0.16
CA SER A 53 -5.27 -15.05 -0.44
C SER A 53 -5.95 -14.28 -1.57
N GLU A 54 -6.62 -15.01 -2.46
CA GLU A 54 -7.38 -14.34 -3.52
C GLU A 54 -8.44 -13.42 -2.95
N ARG A 55 -9.10 -13.87 -1.91
CA ARG A 55 -10.15 -13.06 -1.32
C ARG A 55 -9.60 -11.78 -0.73
N MET A 56 -8.49 -11.89 -0.01
CA MET A 56 -7.91 -10.70 0.61
C MET A 56 -7.42 -9.72 -0.46
N LEU A 57 -6.79 -10.24 -1.50
CA LEU A 57 -6.34 -9.38 -2.59
C LEU A 57 -7.53 -8.69 -3.24
N SER A 58 -8.59 -9.43 -3.52
CA SER A 58 -9.78 -8.86 -4.12
C SER A 58 -10.41 -7.79 -3.22
N ASP A 59 -10.48 -8.06 -1.93
CA ASP A 59 -11.06 -7.10 -0.99
C ASP A 59 -10.24 -5.82 -0.95
N ARG A 60 -8.93 -5.94 -0.90
CA ARG A 60 -8.08 -4.74 -0.84
C ARG A 60 -8.14 -3.95 -2.14
N LEU A 61 -8.21 -4.63 -3.27
CA LEU A 61 -8.32 -3.94 -4.56
C LEU A 61 -9.67 -3.23 -4.67
N THR A 62 -10.72 -3.83 -4.15
CA THR A 62 -12.03 -3.18 -4.15
C THR A 62 -12.00 -1.91 -3.29
N GLU A 63 -11.36 -1.99 -2.13
CA GLU A 63 -11.22 -0.82 -1.27
C GLU A 63 -10.42 0.29 -1.95
N LEU A 64 -9.33 -0.08 -2.60
CA LEU A 64 -8.51 0.90 -3.30
C LEU A 64 -9.26 1.51 -4.47
N GLY A 65 -10.07 0.72 -5.15
CA GLY A 65 -10.91 1.23 -6.23
C GLY A 65 -11.95 2.22 -5.71
N ALA A 66 -12.56 1.91 -4.57
CA ALA A 66 -13.55 2.79 -3.97
C ALA A 66 -12.93 4.10 -3.52
N ALA A 67 -11.65 4.06 -3.15
CA ALA A 67 -10.94 5.27 -2.76
C ALA A 67 -10.43 6.07 -3.96
N GLY A 68 -10.64 5.56 -5.17
CA GLY A 68 -10.21 6.28 -6.37
C GLY A 68 -8.74 6.14 -6.69
N LEU A 69 -8.09 5.11 -6.17
CA LEU A 69 -6.64 4.95 -6.32
C LEU A 69 -6.26 3.89 -7.33
N VAL A 70 -7.17 2.96 -7.62
CA VAL A 70 -6.89 1.84 -8.51
C VAL A 70 -8.03 1.70 -9.51
N ILE A 71 -7.69 1.33 -10.74
CA ILE A 71 -8.68 1.05 -11.77
C ILE A 71 -8.54 -0.41 -12.16
N ARG A 72 -9.70 -1.05 -12.29
CA ARG A 72 -9.77 -2.42 -12.74
C ARG A 72 -10.14 -2.40 -14.21
N GLU A 73 -9.38 -3.06 -15.03
CA GLU A 73 -9.61 -3.09 -16.47
C GLU A 73 -9.72 -4.53 -16.93
N VAL A 74 -10.68 -4.79 -17.79
CA VAL A 74 -10.85 -6.13 -18.34
C VAL A 74 -10.16 -6.18 -19.69
N ASP A 75 -9.24 -7.13 -19.82
CA ASP A 75 -8.52 -7.34 -21.06
C ASP A 75 -9.30 -8.44 -21.76
N GLU A 76 -9.98 -8.07 -22.86
CA GLU A 76 -10.96 -8.96 -23.41
C GLU A 76 -10.43 -10.09 -24.25
N GLY A 77 -9.25 -10.08 -24.52
CA GLY A 77 -8.57 -11.03 -25.20
C GLY A 77 -8.89 -12.12 -25.84
N PRO A 78 -8.80 -13.28 -26.30
CA PRO A 78 -8.66 -14.43 -25.43
C PRO A 78 -7.23 -14.61 -24.95
N PRO A 79 -7.08 -15.06 -23.70
CA PRO A 79 -8.15 -15.29 -22.74
C PRO A 79 -8.55 -14.01 -22.06
N LEU A 80 -9.76 -14.01 -21.51
CA LEU A 80 -10.22 -12.87 -20.72
C LEU A 80 -9.38 -12.74 -19.48
N ARG A 81 -8.87 -11.55 -19.20
CA ARG A 81 -8.03 -11.31 -18.04
C ARG A 81 -8.37 -9.97 -17.41
N VAL A 82 -8.10 -9.86 -16.14
CA VAL A 82 -8.37 -8.63 -15.40
C VAL A 82 -7.06 -8.01 -14.97
N ALA A 83 -6.85 -6.76 -15.32
CA ALA A 83 -5.64 -6.02 -14.93
C ALA A 83 -6.01 -4.92 -13.99
N TYR A 84 -5.05 -4.49 -13.21
CA TYR A 84 -5.21 -3.39 -12.27
C TYR A 84 -4.09 -2.38 -12.50
N ARG A 85 -4.41 -1.11 -12.37
CA ARG A 85 -3.40 -0.06 -12.44
C ARG A 85 -3.79 1.07 -11.51
N LEU A 86 -2.81 1.88 -11.15
CA LEU A 86 -3.07 3.03 -10.31
C LEU A 86 -3.67 4.17 -11.13
N THR A 87 -4.56 4.92 -10.51
CA THR A 87 -5.02 6.16 -11.07
C THR A 87 -3.93 7.21 -10.88
N GLU A 88 -4.15 8.40 -11.40
CA GLU A 88 -3.23 9.50 -11.15
C GLU A 88 -3.07 9.73 -9.65
N ALA A 89 -4.18 9.69 -8.90
CA ALA A 89 -4.13 9.88 -7.46
C ALA A 89 -3.34 8.77 -6.78
N GLY A 90 -3.50 7.53 -7.24
CA GLY A 90 -2.74 6.42 -6.67
C GLY A 90 -1.25 6.55 -6.97
N ALA A 91 -0.93 6.93 -8.21
CA ALA A 91 0.48 7.08 -8.58
C ALA A 91 1.13 8.25 -7.85
N ALA A 92 0.35 9.23 -7.45
CA ALA A 92 0.88 10.38 -6.74
C ALA A 92 1.43 10.03 -5.37
N MET A 93 1.16 8.83 -4.86
CA MET A 93 1.74 8.38 -3.59
C MET A 93 3.21 8.04 -3.72
N GLU A 94 3.72 7.91 -4.94
CA GLU A 94 5.06 7.37 -5.14
C GLU A 94 6.15 8.11 -4.37
N PRO A 95 6.23 9.45 -4.42
CA PRO A 95 7.33 10.12 -3.71
C PRO A 95 7.29 9.87 -2.22
N ALA A 96 6.10 9.88 -1.62
CA ALA A 96 5.98 9.65 -0.19
C ALA A 96 6.38 8.23 0.17
N LEU A 97 5.95 7.25 -0.62
CA LEU A 97 6.29 5.87 -0.32
C LEU A 97 7.78 5.61 -0.51
N LYS A 98 8.40 6.24 -1.51
CA LYS A 98 9.83 6.10 -1.69
C LYS A 98 10.59 6.68 -0.51
N GLU A 99 10.16 7.83 0.00
CA GLU A 99 10.82 8.39 1.16
C GLU A 99 10.66 7.52 2.39
N LEU A 100 9.48 6.94 2.59
CA LEU A 100 9.30 6.03 3.70
C LEU A 100 10.16 4.78 3.55
N GLY A 101 10.32 4.30 2.33
CA GLY A 101 11.19 3.16 2.08
C GLY A 101 12.64 3.48 2.41
N ARG A 102 13.10 4.68 2.05
CA ARG A 102 14.45 5.08 2.39
C ARG A 102 14.64 5.20 3.91
N TRP A 103 13.63 5.75 4.57
CA TRP A 103 13.68 5.84 6.02
C TRP A 103 13.78 4.45 6.63
N ALA A 104 13.01 3.51 6.12
CA ALA A 104 13.04 2.15 6.63
C ALA A 104 14.41 1.49 6.40
N ASP A 105 15.00 1.73 5.23
CA ASP A 105 16.32 1.17 4.95
C ASP A 105 17.37 1.69 5.90
N THR A 106 17.23 2.92 6.34
CA THR A 106 18.19 3.53 7.24
C THR A 106 17.97 3.10 8.70
N TYR A 107 16.72 3.04 9.10
CA TYR A 107 16.40 2.87 10.51
C TYR A 107 15.73 1.57 10.90
N LEU A 108 15.08 0.88 9.97
CA LEU A 108 14.49 -0.43 10.26
C LEU A 108 15.37 -1.45 9.57
N THR A 109 16.13 -2.17 10.34
CA THR A 109 17.14 -3.05 9.75
C THR A 109 16.49 -4.23 9.08
N ARG A 110 17.25 -4.85 8.21
CA ARG A 110 16.76 -6.03 7.55
C ARG A 110 16.52 -7.16 8.52
N ASP A 111 17.29 -7.20 9.58
CA ASP A 111 17.07 -8.20 10.57
C ASP A 111 15.71 -8.08 11.17
N ASP A 112 15.27 -6.88 11.42
CA ASP A 112 13.93 -6.69 11.93
C ASP A 112 12.95 -7.28 10.97
N ALA A 113 13.11 -6.98 9.73
CA ALA A 113 12.19 -7.47 8.74
C ALA A 113 12.28 -8.95 8.60
N ALA A 114 13.47 -9.45 8.58
CA ALA A 114 13.64 -10.86 8.40
C ALA A 114 13.13 -11.58 9.60
N GLY A 115 13.49 -11.10 10.72
CA GLY A 115 13.05 -11.73 11.90
C GLY A 115 11.60 -11.70 11.98
N SER A 116 11.05 -10.66 11.51
CA SER A 116 9.72 -10.65 11.58
C SER A 116 9.20 -11.51 10.60
N GLY A 117 9.81 -11.56 9.55
CA GLY A 117 9.39 -12.42 8.59
C GLY A 117 9.38 -13.69 9.08
N THR A 118 10.14 -13.86 9.96
CA THR A 118 10.15 -14.98 10.43
C THR A 118 9.38 -14.90 11.47
N GLY A 119 8.97 -14.41 11.64
CA GLY A 119 8.47 -14.49 12.45
C GLY A 119 8.24 -13.84 13.17
N ARG A 120 8.40 -13.64 13.25
CA ARG A 120 8.10 -12.96 14.00
C ARG A 120 7.02 -12.58 13.97
#